data_ead7d6fd3cc847ea8040d6f449b180e9
#
_entry.id   ead7d6fd3cc847ea8040d6f449b180e9
#
_cell.length_a   1.000
_cell.length_b   1.000
_cell.length_c   1.000
_cell.angle_alpha   90.00
_cell.angle_beta   90.00
_cell.angle_gamma   90.00
#
_symmetry.space_group_name_H-M   'P 1'
#
loop_
_entity.id
_entity.type
_entity.pdbx_description
1 polymer ?
#
loop_
_entity_poly.entity_id
_entity_poly.type
_entity_poly.pdbx_seq_one_letter_code
_entity_poly.pdbx_strand_id
1 'polypeptide(L)'
;DAAIEKFGGIDIAINTVGKVLKKPFADTTEEEYDSMSDINSKVAYFFIQEAGKKLNDNGKINTIVTSLLAAFTGYYSTYAGAKAPVEHFTRAASKEFGSRGISVTAVAPGPMDTPFFYGQESDDAVAYHKSASDLGGLTDIKDIAPLVEFLVTDGWWVTGQTIFANGGYTTR
;
A
#
# COMPACT_ATOMS: atom_id res chain seq x y z
N ASP A 1 3.54 -1.77 -21.88
CA ASP A 1 3.69 -2.33 -23.24
C ASP A 1 5.06 -2.97 -23.43
N ALA A 2 6.18 -2.30 -23.09
CA ALA A 2 7.54 -2.86 -23.28
C ALA A 2 7.76 -4.26 -22.64
N ALA A 3 7.18 -4.53 -21.47
CA ALA A 3 7.28 -5.85 -20.86
C ALA A 3 6.55 -6.93 -21.68
N ILE A 4 5.36 -6.60 -22.17
CA ILE A 4 4.56 -7.51 -23.02
C ILE A 4 5.28 -7.78 -24.34
N GLU A 5 5.82 -6.76 -24.97
CA GLU A 5 6.60 -6.88 -26.20
C GLU A 5 7.84 -7.75 -26.01
N LYS A 6 8.51 -7.63 -24.87
CA LYS A 6 9.76 -8.35 -24.62
C LYS A 6 9.57 -9.77 -24.09
N PHE A 7 8.55 -9.99 -23.22
CA PHE A 7 8.36 -11.24 -22.48
C PHE A 7 7.08 -12.00 -22.84
N GLY A 8 6.23 -11.43 -23.71
CA GLY A 8 4.99 -12.06 -24.17
C GLY A 8 3.79 -11.87 -23.25
N GLY A 9 3.97 -11.35 -22.03
CA GLY A 9 2.88 -11.13 -21.07
C GLY A 9 3.37 -10.61 -19.73
N ILE A 10 2.43 -10.38 -18.83
CA ILE A 10 2.68 -9.96 -17.43
C ILE A 10 1.76 -10.79 -16.53
N ASP A 11 2.30 -11.41 -15.49
CA ASP A 11 1.56 -12.24 -14.55
C ASP A 11 1.39 -11.55 -13.19
N ILE A 12 2.33 -10.67 -12.81
CA ILE A 12 2.36 -10.01 -11.50
C ILE A 12 2.56 -8.51 -11.70
N ALA A 13 1.73 -7.72 -11.02
CA ALA A 13 1.83 -6.28 -10.95
C ALA A 13 1.85 -5.81 -9.49
N ILE A 14 2.93 -5.16 -9.06
CA ILE A 14 3.11 -4.66 -7.70
C ILE A 14 3.28 -3.15 -7.73
N ASN A 15 2.43 -2.43 -6.98
CA ASN A 15 2.49 -0.98 -6.84
C ASN A 15 3.08 -0.60 -5.47
N THR A 16 4.26 -0.02 -5.49
CA THR A 16 4.93 0.53 -4.30
C THR A 16 4.99 2.06 -4.31
N VAL A 17 4.34 2.71 -5.28
CA VAL A 17 4.37 4.17 -5.41
C VAL A 17 3.64 4.83 -4.25
N GLY A 18 4.27 5.85 -3.70
CA GLY A 18 3.67 6.65 -2.64
C GLY A 18 4.50 7.88 -2.30
N LYS A 19 3.83 8.85 -1.71
CA LYS A 19 4.42 10.07 -1.14
C LYS A 19 3.80 10.29 0.23
N VAL A 20 4.60 10.66 1.21
CA VAL A 20 4.13 11.01 2.56
C VAL A 20 4.25 12.51 2.79
N LEU A 21 3.29 13.05 3.53
CA LEU A 21 3.32 14.40 4.06
C LEU A 21 2.85 14.33 5.53
N LYS A 22 3.67 14.81 6.44
CA LYS A 22 3.34 14.99 7.85
C LYS A 22 3.16 16.49 8.12
N LYS A 23 1.91 16.93 8.29
CA LYS A 23 1.57 18.35 8.46
C LYS A 23 0.29 18.50 9.28
N PRO A 24 0.15 19.58 10.10
CA PRO A 24 -1.12 19.87 10.76
C PRO A 24 -2.27 20.01 9.75
N PHE A 25 -3.45 19.52 10.11
CA PHE A 25 -4.62 19.53 9.23
C PHE A 25 -4.95 20.97 8.77
N ALA A 26 -4.90 21.94 9.70
CA ALA A 26 -5.24 23.33 9.43
C ALA A 26 -4.25 24.06 8.50
N ASP A 27 -3.02 23.54 8.36
CA ASP A 27 -1.94 24.20 7.62
C ASP A 27 -1.74 23.57 6.23
N THR A 28 -2.48 22.51 5.91
CA THR A 28 -2.37 21.82 4.61
C THR A 28 -2.98 22.67 3.51
N THR A 29 -2.21 22.91 2.43
CA THR A 29 -2.70 23.67 1.28
C THR A 29 -3.45 22.76 0.28
N GLU A 30 -4.18 23.39 -0.65
CA GLU A 30 -4.88 22.67 -1.72
C GLU A 30 -3.90 21.92 -2.62
N GLU A 31 -2.77 22.55 -2.97
CA GLU A 31 -1.72 21.93 -3.81
C GLU A 31 -1.08 20.72 -3.14
N GLU A 32 -0.88 20.78 -1.82
CA GLU A 32 -0.37 19.64 -1.07
C GLU A 32 -1.39 18.50 -1.03
N TYR A 33 -2.68 18.82 -0.80
CA TYR A 33 -3.76 17.84 -0.86
C TYR A 33 -3.85 17.17 -2.24
N ASP A 34 -3.85 17.96 -3.32
CA ASP A 34 -3.91 17.46 -4.70
C ASP A 34 -2.72 16.56 -5.02
N SER A 35 -1.50 17.01 -4.66
CA SER A 35 -0.28 16.22 -4.84
C SER A 35 -0.34 14.88 -4.10
N MET A 36 -0.87 14.84 -2.87
CA MET A 36 -1.02 13.61 -2.10
C MET A 36 -2.08 12.69 -2.69
N SER A 37 -3.20 13.25 -3.14
CA SER A 37 -4.29 12.51 -3.80
C SER A 37 -3.85 11.93 -5.14
N ASP A 38 -3.17 12.71 -5.96
CA ASP A 38 -2.69 12.28 -7.28
C ASP A 38 -1.68 11.12 -7.14
N ILE A 39 -0.71 11.23 -6.25
CA ILE A 39 0.35 10.21 -6.13
C ILE A 39 -0.13 8.96 -5.40
N ASN A 40 -0.92 9.08 -4.33
CA ASN A 40 -1.29 7.92 -3.51
C ASN A 40 -2.60 7.25 -3.94
N SER A 41 -3.60 8.03 -4.36
CA SER A 41 -4.92 7.49 -4.74
C SER A 41 -5.06 7.27 -6.24
N LYS A 42 -4.87 8.33 -7.02
CA LYS A 42 -5.08 8.31 -8.47
C LYS A 42 -4.11 7.38 -9.18
N VAL A 43 -2.82 7.41 -8.82
CA VAL A 43 -1.83 6.46 -9.37
C VAL A 43 -2.22 5.02 -9.05
N ALA A 44 -2.64 4.73 -7.81
CA ALA A 44 -3.06 3.37 -7.43
C ALA A 44 -4.28 2.91 -8.24
N TYR A 45 -5.28 3.77 -8.42
CA TYR A 45 -6.47 3.46 -9.22
C TYR A 45 -6.11 3.06 -10.65
N PHE A 46 -5.38 3.92 -11.35
CA PHE A 46 -5.01 3.67 -12.75
C PHE A 46 -3.98 2.54 -12.91
N PHE A 47 -3.12 2.34 -11.91
CA PHE A 47 -2.25 1.16 -11.88
C PHE A 47 -3.07 -0.14 -11.82
N ILE A 48 -4.03 -0.24 -10.91
CA ILE A 48 -4.91 -1.42 -10.79
C ILE A 48 -5.72 -1.61 -12.09
N GLN A 49 -6.25 -0.53 -12.66
CA GLN A 49 -7.00 -0.57 -13.91
C GLN A 49 -6.16 -1.11 -15.08
N GLU A 50 -4.97 -0.55 -15.28
CA GLU A 50 -4.09 -0.96 -16.38
C GLU A 50 -3.52 -2.37 -16.17
N ALA A 51 -3.19 -2.73 -14.94
CA ALA A 51 -2.80 -4.08 -14.59
C ALA A 51 -3.93 -5.08 -14.90
N GLY A 52 -5.15 -4.79 -14.47
CA GLY A 52 -6.31 -5.64 -14.74
C GLY A 52 -6.58 -5.86 -16.21
N LYS A 53 -6.33 -4.84 -17.06
CA LYS A 53 -6.47 -4.97 -18.52
C LYS A 53 -5.37 -5.82 -19.17
N LYS A 54 -4.14 -5.75 -18.67
CA LYS A 54 -2.92 -6.23 -19.34
C LYS A 54 -2.34 -7.53 -18.76
N LEU A 55 -2.70 -7.89 -17.55
CA LEU A 55 -2.26 -9.15 -16.95
C LEU A 55 -2.85 -10.35 -17.69
N ASN A 56 -2.07 -11.42 -17.72
CA ASN A 56 -2.56 -12.74 -18.09
C ASN A 56 -3.66 -13.21 -17.13
N ASP A 57 -4.46 -14.17 -17.54
CA ASP A 57 -5.42 -14.82 -16.65
C ASP A 57 -4.67 -15.53 -15.51
N ASN A 58 -5.27 -15.57 -14.34
CA ASN A 58 -4.66 -15.99 -13.07
C ASN A 58 -3.54 -15.05 -12.55
N GLY A 59 -3.45 -13.84 -13.08
CA GLY A 59 -2.49 -12.82 -12.64
C GLY A 59 -2.71 -12.32 -11.22
N LYS A 60 -1.77 -11.52 -10.73
CA LYS A 60 -1.76 -11.01 -9.35
C LYS A 60 -1.51 -9.49 -9.34
N ILE A 61 -2.34 -8.77 -8.58
CA ILE A 61 -2.16 -7.34 -8.33
C ILE A 61 -1.97 -7.14 -6.82
N ASN A 62 -0.89 -6.47 -6.45
CA ASN A 62 -0.65 -6.07 -5.07
C ASN A 62 -0.33 -4.57 -4.98
N THR A 63 -0.90 -3.87 -3.98
CA THR A 63 -0.62 -2.46 -3.74
C THR A 63 -0.19 -2.24 -2.29
N ILE A 64 0.91 -1.52 -2.08
CA ILE A 64 1.35 -1.14 -0.74
C ILE A 64 0.56 0.10 -0.29
N VAL A 65 -0.13 -0.06 0.83
CA VAL A 65 -0.85 1.00 1.55
C VAL A 65 -0.15 1.33 2.87
N THR A 66 -0.85 1.49 3.98
CA THR A 66 -0.25 1.88 5.26
C THR A 66 -1.11 1.43 6.44
N SER A 67 -0.50 1.05 7.55
CA SER A 67 -1.23 0.79 8.80
C SER A 67 -1.92 2.02 9.39
N LEU A 68 -1.62 3.23 8.89
CA LEU A 68 -2.35 4.44 9.26
C LEU A 68 -3.84 4.39 8.89
N LEU A 69 -4.27 3.46 8.04
CA LEU A 69 -5.68 3.18 7.75
C LEU A 69 -6.46 2.66 8.97
N ALA A 70 -5.75 2.14 9.97
CA ALA A 70 -6.31 1.64 11.22
C ALA A 70 -5.75 2.37 12.47
N ALA A 71 -4.85 3.33 12.30
CA ALA A 71 -4.24 4.07 13.40
C ALA A 71 -5.00 5.37 13.71
N PHE A 72 -5.00 5.73 14.99
CA PHE A 72 -5.42 7.05 15.46
C PHE A 72 -4.19 7.95 15.57
N THR A 73 -3.90 8.73 14.52
CA THR A 73 -2.72 9.59 14.49
C THR A 73 -3.02 10.95 13.85
N GLY A 74 -2.45 12.01 14.40
CA GLY A 74 -2.49 13.35 13.82
C GLY A 74 -1.42 13.55 12.74
N TYR A 75 -1.49 14.68 12.06
CA TYR A 75 -0.53 15.17 11.07
C TYR A 75 -0.45 14.40 9.73
N TYR A 76 -1.08 13.24 9.60
CA TYR A 76 -1.08 12.42 8.38
C TYR A 76 -2.39 12.41 7.61
N SER A 77 -3.23 13.45 7.78
CA SER A 77 -4.58 13.50 7.23
C SER A 77 -4.64 13.25 5.72
N THR A 78 -3.79 13.94 4.96
CA THR A 78 -3.75 13.80 3.49
C THR A 78 -3.13 12.48 3.06
N TYR A 79 -2.08 12.00 3.74
CA TYR A 79 -1.45 10.74 3.41
C TYR A 79 -2.38 9.55 3.67
N ALA A 80 -2.89 9.43 4.89
CA ALA A 80 -3.82 8.36 5.26
C ALA A 80 -5.12 8.45 4.46
N GLY A 81 -5.65 9.67 4.29
CA GLY A 81 -6.85 9.93 3.49
C GLY A 81 -6.69 9.54 2.02
N ALA A 82 -5.52 9.81 1.42
CA ALA A 82 -5.26 9.44 0.02
C ALA A 82 -4.94 7.94 -0.17
N LYS A 83 -4.45 7.24 0.88
CA LYS A 83 -4.27 5.78 0.85
C LYS A 83 -5.57 5.01 1.15
N ALA A 84 -6.52 5.60 1.88
CA ALA A 84 -7.77 4.94 2.27
C ALA A 84 -8.63 4.43 1.09
N PRO A 85 -8.83 5.17 -0.01
CA PRO A 85 -9.61 4.69 -1.15
C PRO A 85 -9.08 3.41 -1.77
N VAL A 86 -7.76 3.13 -1.63
CA VAL A 86 -7.12 1.95 -2.22
C VAL A 86 -7.69 0.64 -1.68
N GLU A 87 -8.16 0.61 -0.43
CA GLU A 87 -8.87 -0.56 0.11
C GLU A 87 -10.14 -0.86 -0.71
N HIS A 88 -10.93 0.17 -1.05
CA HIS A 88 -12.12 0.00 -1.86
C HIS A 88 -11.80 -0.33 -3.32
N PHE A 89 -10.75 0.27 -3.88
CA PHE A 89 -10.28 -0.09 -5.22
C PHE A 89 -9.87 -1.57 -5.29
N THR A 90 -9.15 -2.06 -4.26
CA THR A 90 -8.77 -3.46 -4.13
C THR A 90 -10.00 -4.38 -4.09
N ARG A 91 -11.03 -4.03 -3.32
CA ARG A 91 -12.27 -4.80 -3.20
C ARG A 91 -13.06 -4.82 -4.51
N ALA A 92 -13.23 -3.67 -5.16
CA ALA A 92 -13.94 -3.57 -6.43
C ALA A 92 -13.23 -4.36 -7.53
N ALA A 93 -11.93 -4.11 -7.70
CA ALA A 93 -11.12 -4.78 -8.72
C ALA A 93 -11.09 -6.30 -8.54
N SER A 94 -11.05 -6.80 -7.29
CA SER A 94 -11.11 -8.24 -7.03
C SER A 94 -12.40 -8.90 -7.52
N LYS A 95 -13.52 -8.17 -7.47
CA LYS A 95 -14.81 -8.64 -8.02
C LYS A 95 -14.85 -8.58 -9.53
N GLU A 96 -14.34 -7.50 -10.10
CA GLU A 96 -14.40 -7.26 -11.55
C GLU A 96 -13.44 -8.17 -12.32
N PHE A 97 -12.25 -8.44 -11.79
CA PHE A 97 -11.24 -9.27 -12.45
C PHE A 97 -11.27 -10.74 -12.03
N GLY A 98 -12.11 -11.11 -11.06
CA GLY A 98 -12.20 -12.46 -10.52
C GLY A 98 -12.57 -13.53 -11.56
N SER A 99 -13.37 -13.20 -12.57
CA SER A 99 -13.72 -14.13 -13.64
C SER A 99 -12.52 -14.56 -14.51
N ARG A 100 -11.44 -13.77 -14.48
CA ARG A 100 -10.16 -14.08 -15.12
C ARG A 100 -9.15 -14.75 -14.15
N GLY A 101 -9.57 -15.09 -12.94
CA GLY A 101 -8.70 -15.65 -11.90
C GLY A 101 -7.69 -14.65 -11.33
N ILE A 102 -7.82 -13.35 -11.60
CA ILE A 102 -6.88 -12.33 -11.11
C ILE A 102 -7.19 -12.03 -9.65
N SER A 103 -6.22 -12.27 -8.76
CA SER A 103 -6.31 -11.84 -7.36
C SER A 103 -5.79 -10.41 -7.19
N VAL A 104 -6.49 -9.63 -6.35
CA VAL A 104 -6.15 -8.23 -6.07
C VAL A 104 -6.07 -8.05 -4.56
N THR A 105 -4.90 -7.64 -4.07
CA THR A 105 -4.63 -7.48 -2.64
C THR A 105 -3.94 -6.15 -2.34
N ALA A 106 -4.03 -5.73 -1.09
CA ALA A 106 -3.22 -4.64 -0.56
C ALA A 106 -2.48 -5.09 0.71
N VAL A 107 -1.28 -4.58 0.92
CA VAL A 107 -0.51 -4.79 2.16
C VAL A 107 -0.34 -3.45 2.86
N ALA A 108 -0.62 -3.44 4.16
CA ALA A 108 -0.55 -2.27 5.04
C ALA A 108 0.57 -2.43 6.07
N PRO A 109 1.82 -2.06 5.72
CA PRO A 109 2.93 -2.11 6.65
C PRO A 109 2.77 -1.13 7.81
N GLY A 110 3.41 -1.42 8.93
CA GLY A 110 3.68 -0.46 10.00
C GLY A 110 4.70 0.61 9.59
N PRO A 111 5.13 1.45 10.53
CA PRO A 111 6.25 2.37 10.31
C PRO A 111 7.49 1.56 9.91
N MET A 112 7.98 1.79 8.69
CA MET A 112 9.06 0.99 8.11
C MET A 112 10.43 1.64 8.32
N ASP A 113 11.43 0.83 8.61
CA ASP A 113 12.85 1.24 8.71
C ASP A 113 13.41 1.58 7.32
N THR A 114 13.04 2.76 6.81
CA THR A 114 13.40 3.22 5.46
C THR A 114 13.58 4.74 5.41
N PRO A 115 14.30 5.27 4.43
CA PRO A 115 14.41 6.73 4.22
C PRO A 115 13.06 7.44 4.04
N PHE A 116 12.04 6.72 3.54
CA PHE A 116 10.68 7.24 3.38
C PHE A 116 10.07 7.66 4.73
N PHE A 117 10.29 6.85 5.77
CA PHE A 117 9.81 7.11 7.13
C PHE A 117 10.63 8.21 7.81
N TYR A 118 11.95 8.08 7.82
CA TYR A 118 12.84 8.99 8.55
C TYR A 118 12.79 10.43 8.04
N GLY A 119 12.46 10.65 6.78
CA GLY A 119 12.32 11.99 6.21
C GLY A 119 11.20 12.83 6.81
N GLN A 120 10.28 12.22 7.58
CA GLN A 120 9.12 12.88 8.18
C GLN A 120 9.13 12.88 9.72
N GLU A 121 10.05 12.15 10.35
CA GLU A 121 10.01 11.89 11.78
C GLU A 121 11.19 12.51 12.53
N SER A 122 10.90 13.05 13.72
CA SER A 122 11.93 13.41 14.70
C SER A 122 12.43 12.16 15.45
N ASP A 123 13.59 12.25 16.12
CA ASP A 123 14.15 11.16 16.92
C ASP A 123 13.17 10.68 17.99
N ASP A 124 12.46 11.60 18.66
CA ASP A 124 11.45 11.25 19.67
C ASP A 124 10.26 10.51 19.05
N ALA A 125 9.82 10.91 17.86
CA ALA A 125 8.76 10.24 17.15
C ALA A 125 9.20 8.85 16.67
N VAL A 126 10.43 8.69 16.21
CA VAL A 126 11.03 7.38 15.88
C VAL A 126 11.04 6.47 17.10
N ALA A 127 11.47 6.98 18.27
CA ALA A 127 11.47 6.22 19.51
C ALA A 127 10.06 5.78 19.91
N TYR A 128 9.08 6.66 19.79
CA TYR A 128 7.66 6.36 20.02
C TYR A 128 7.18 5.23 19.08
N HIS A 129 7.40 5.35 17.77
CA HIS A 129 6.95 4.35 16.81
C HIS A 129 7.60 2.98 17.04
N LYS A 130 8.88 2.95 17.45
CA LYS A 130 9.56 1.70 17.83
C LYS A 130 8.94 1.03 19.06
N SER A 131 8.45 1.81 20.02
CA SER A 131 7.83 1.29 21.24
C SER A 131 6.35 0.93 21.06
N ALA A 132 5.70 1.44 20.03
CA ALA A 132 4.27 1.24 19.78
C ALA A 132 3.93 -0.09 19.08
N SER A 133 4.92 -0.79 18.56
CA SER A 133 4.74 -2.13 17.99
C SER A 133 4.87 -3.19 19.09
N ASP A 134 3.90 -4.09 19.23
CA ASP A 134 3.90 -5.15 20.24
C ASP A 134 5.07 -6.14 20.06
N LEU A 135 5.48 -6.40 18.81
CA LEU A 135 6.65 -7.23 18.52
C LEU A 135 7.97 -6.47 18.63
N GLY A 136 7.90 -5.16 18.90
CA GLY A 136 9.04 -4.26 19.06
C GLY A 136 9.68 -3.81 17.76
N GLY A 137 10.19 -2.56 17.76
CA GLY A 137 10.93 -2.00 16.62
C GLY A 137 10.07 -1.44 15.49
N LEU A 138 10.74 -1.02 14.43
CA LEU A 138 10.09 -0.65 13.16
C LEU A 138 9.97 -1.88 12.27
N THR A 139 8.98 -1.85 11.36
CA THR A 139 8.82 -2.89 10.33
C THR A 139 10.02 -2.86 9.37
N ASP A 140 10.69 -3.98 9.20
CA ASP A 140 11.79 -4.14 8.23
C ASP A 140 11.22 -4.59 6.87
N ILE A 141 11.94 -4.29 5.79
CA ILE A 141 11.58 -4.76 4.44
C ILE A 141 11.50 -6.29 4.40
N LYS A 142 12.39 -6.99 5.11
CA LYS A 142 12.39 -8.46 5.23
C LYS A 142 11.14 -9.04 5.89
N ASP A 143 10.37 -8.22 6.63
CA ASP A 143 9.12 -8.66 7.26
C ASP A 143 7.93 -8.52 6.28
N ILE A 144 8.07 -7.68 5.25
CA ILE A 144 7.02 -7.39 4.27
C ILE A 144 7.22 -8.12 2.94
N ALA A 145 8.46 -8.20 2.45
CA ALA A 145 8.73 -8.80 1.15
C ALA A 145 8.26 -10.26 1.04
N PRO A 146 8.47 -11.16 2.03
CA PRO A 146 7.97 -12.53 1.96
C PRO A 146 6.44 -12.62 1.96
N LEU A 147 5.74 -11.71 2.64
CA LEU A 147 4.28 -11.63 2.59
C LEU A 147 3.79 -11.25 1.19
N VAL A 148 4.41 -10.22 0.59
CA VAL A 148 4.08 -9.81 -0.79
C VAL A 148 4.38 -10.94 -1.76
N GLU A 149 5.53 -11.62 -1.63
CA GLU A 149 5.89 -12.80 -2.44
C GLU A 149 4.81 -13.88 -2.33
N PHE A 150 4.42 -14.26 -1.12
CA PHE A 150 3.34 -15.23 -0.90
C PHE A 150 2.04 -14.82 -1.58
N LEU A 151 1.61 -13.56 -1.45
CA LEU A 151 0.36 -13.07 -2.02
C LEU A 151 0.36 -13.07 -3.56
N VAL A 152 1.52 -12.90 -4.18
CA VAL A 152 1.62 -12.87 -5.65
C VAL A 152 2.05 -14.23 -6.26
N THR A 153 2.24 -15.25 -5.41
CA THR A 153 2.54 -16.63 -5.83
C THR A 153 1.50 -17.60 -5.27
N ASP A 154 1.75 -18.19 -4.12
CA ASP A 154 0.93 -19.27 -3.52
C ASP A 154 -0.37 -18.76 -2.88
N GLY A 155 -0.41 -17.49 -2.50
CA GLY A 155 -1.55 -16.85 -1.84
C GLY A 155 -2.70 -16.43 -2.76
N TRP A 156 -2.85 -17.05 -3.92
CA TRP A 156 -3.81 -16.66 -4.96
C TRP A 156 -5.28 -16.67 -4.51
N TRP A 157 -5.61 -17.44 -3.47
CA TRP A 157 -6.98 -17.49 -2.90
C TRP A 157 -7.30 -16.29 -2.01
N VAL A 158 -6.28 -15.50 -1.64
CA VAL A 158 -6.46 -14.23 -0.93
C VAL A 158 -6.73 -13.13 -1.96
N THR A 159 -7.96 -12.64 -2.03
CA THR A 159 -8.34 -11.55 -2.93
C THR A 159 -9.32 -10.58 -2.28
N GLY A 160 -9.29 -9.31 -2.66
CA GLY A 160 -10.15 -8.25 -2.10
C GLY A 160 -9.78 -7.86 -0.66
N GLN A 161 -8.61 -8.28 -0.16
CA GLN A 161 -8.19 -8.07 1.21
C GLN A 161 -7.07 -7.03 1.32
N THR A 162 -7.11 -6.27 2.42
CA THR A 162 -5.97 -5.48 2.90
C THR A 162 -5.39 -6.20 4.12
N ILE A 163 -4.12 -6.62 4.02
CA ILE A 163 -3.43 -7.35 5.08
C ILE A 163 -2.54 -6.37 5.86
N PHE A 164 -2.83 -6.21 7.15
CA PHE A 164 -2.03 -5.39 8.06
C PHE A 164 -0.86 -6.21 8.60
N ALA A 165 0.35 -5.87 8.17
CA ALA A 165 1.61 -6.50 8.59
C ALA A 165 2.47 -5.45 9.29
N ASN A 166 2.30 -5.29 10.60
CA ASN A 166 2.81 -4.13 11.33
C ASN A 166 3.33 -4.44 12.73
N GLY A 167 3.56 -5.71 13.06
CA GLY A 167 4.10 -6.12 14.36
C GLY A 167 3.22 -5.77 15.55
N GLY A 168 1.90 -5.63 15.36
CA GLY A 168 0.97 -5.22 16.42
C GLY A 168 0.86 -3.70 16.60
N TYR A 169 1.42 -2.89 15.70
CA TYR A 169 1.30 -1.44 15.75
C TYR A 169 -0.16 -0.96 15.72
N THR A 170 -1.01 -1.65 14.98
CA THR A 170 -2.47 -1.48 14.99
C THR A 170 -3.17 -2.82 14.97
N THR A 171 -4.41 -2.84 15.49
CA THR A 171 -5.31 -3.99 15.40
C THR A 171 -6.52 -3.62 14.55
N ARG A 172 -6.83 -4.45 13.57
CA ARG A 172 -8.00 -4.31 12.71
C ARG A 172 -8.51 -5.65 12.21
#